data_6fcb40f9b987d0e75020e116d82c26be
#
_entry.id   6fcb40f9b987d0e75020e116d82c26be
#
_cell.length_a   1.000
_cell.length_b   1.000
_cell.length_c   1.000
_cell.angle_alpha   90.00
_cell.angle_beta   90.00
_cell.angle_gamma   90.00
#
_symmetry.space_group_name_H-M   'P 1'
#
loop_
_entity.id
_entity.type
_entity.pdbx_description
1 polymer ?
#
loop_
_entity_poly.entity_id
_entity_poly.type
_entity_poly.pdbx_seq_one_letter_code
_entity_poly.pdbx_strand_id
1 'polypeptide(L)'
;MEQLSLLEFNETRRPNKGKELAFESVSKGFQLQYEHPNGKLYQGNSIDWLTSLDDASVDLVFADPPYNIKKADWDSFESQEHYIAWSIQWISQTSRVLKPTGSLNVCCC
;
A
#
# COMPACT_ATOMS: atom_id res chain seq x y z
N MET A 1 3.48 -10.29 -7.24
CA MET A 1 3.22 -10.60 -6.07
C MET A 1 2.02 -10.00 -5.59
N GLU A 2 1.18 -10.69 -5.14
CA GLU A 2 0.00 -10.31 -4.75
C GLU A 2 -0.06 -9.58 -3.63
N GLN A 3 -0.91 -8.84 -3.31
CA GLN A 3 -0.92 -8.10 -2.30
C GLN A 3 -1.97 -7.88 -1.51
N LEU A 4 -1.94 -7.24 -0.51
CA LEU A 4 -2.85 -7.11 0.40
C LEU A 4 -3.72 -6.01 0.17
N SER A 5 -4.75 -5.85 0.83
CA SER A 5 -5.66 -4.77 0.76
C SER A 5 -5.21 -3.73 1.70
N LEU A 6 -5.24 -2.51 1.32
CA LEU A 6 -4.83 -1.44 2.20
C LEU A 6 -5.95 -0.44 2.33
N LEU A 7 -6.13 0.12 3.51
CA LEU A 7 -7.17 1.07 3.76
C LEU A 7 -6.54 2.42 3.94
N GLU A 8 -6.94 3.36 3.16
CA GLU A 8 -6.41 4.69 3.25
C GLU A 8 -7.40 5.59 3.93
N PHE A 9 -7.02 6.28 4.98
CA PHE A 9 -7.90 7.19 5.65
C PHE A 9 -7.45 8.59 5.42
N ASN A 10 -8.37 9.49 5.13
CA ASN A 10 -7.97 10.83 4.85
C ASN A 10 -8.97 11.75 5.45
N GLU A 11 -8.62 12.39 6.53
CA GLU A 11 -9.52 13.20 7.14
C GLU A 11 -9.79 14.42 6.46
N THR A 12 -8.96 14.95 5.70
CA THR A 12 -9.27 16.16 5.07
C THR A 12 -9.83 15.98 3.73
N ARG A 13 -10.31 14.86 3.43
CA ARG A 13 -10.68 14.58 2.20
C ARG A 13 -11.67 15.37 1.62
N ARG A 14 -11.66 15.70 0.61
CA ARG A 14 -12.59 16.36 0.04
C ARG A 14 -13.21 15.63 -1.01
N PRO A 15 -14.28 15.80 -1.32
CA PRO A 15 -15.06 15.09 -2.20
C PRO A 15 -14.53 15.26 -3.53
N ASN A 16 -14.18 14.44 -4.09
CA ASN A 16 -13.67 14.66 -5.19
C ASN A 16 -14.11 14.01 -6.22
N LYS A 17 -14.08 14.14 -7.14
CA LYS A 17 -14.38 13.64 -8.20
C LYS A 17 -13.97 12.38 -8.44
N GLY A 18 -14.51 11.48 -8.12
CA GLY A 18 -14.15 10.25 -8.34
C GLY A 18 -14.16 9.81 -9.72
N LYS A 19 -14.70 10.44 -10.61
CA LYS A 19 -14.66 9.92 -11.86
C LYS A 19 -13.33 9.70 -12.39
N GLU A 20 -12.44 10.45 -12.12
CA GLU A 20 -11.20 10.22 -12.66
C GLU A 20 -10.56 9.07 -12.10
N LEU A 21 -10.87 8.74 -10.91
CA LEU A 21 -10.27 7.66 -10.30
C LEU A 21 -10.52 6.38 -10.95
N ALA A 22 -11.68 6.09 -11.32
CA ALA A 22 -12.00 4.83 -11.90
C ALA A 22 -11.20 4.61 -13.14
N PHE A 23 -10.96 5.64 -13.87
CA PHE A 23 -10.27 5.47 -15.09
C PHE A 23 -8.82 5.22 -14.87
N GLU A 24 -8.21 5.82 -13.93
CA GLU A 24 -6.87 5.61 -13.72
C GLU A 24 -6.52 4.34 -13.06
N SER A 25 -7.30 3.86 -12.19
CA SER A 25 -6.95 2.67 -11.47
C SER A 25 -6.78 1.47 -12.35
N VAL A 26 -7.37 1.47 -13.51
CA VAL A 26 -7.25 0.33 -14.33
C VAL A 26 -5.83 0.08 -14.77
N SER A 27 -5.06 1.07 -14.96
CA SER A 27 -3.74 0.86 -15.46
C SER A 27 -2.67 0.83 -14.41
N LYS A 28 -3.01 0.84 -13.17
CA LYS A 28 -2.01 0.93 -12.17
C LYS A 28 -1.75 -0.28 -11.30
N GLY A 29 -2.17 -1.40 -11.63
CA GLY A 29 -1.87 -2.58 -10.83
C GLY A 29 -2.65 -2.68 -9.53
N PHE A 30 -3.59 -1.80 -9.29
CA PHE A 30 -4.45 -1.88 -8.12
C PHE A 30 -5.81 -1.30 -8.45
N GLN A 31 -6.82 -1.68 -7.71
CA GLN A 31 -8.17 -1.24 -7.98
C GLN A 31 -8.89 -0.84 -6.73
N LEU A 32 -9.70 0.18 -6.81
CA LEU A 32 -10.53 0.63 -5.70
C LEU A 32 -11.66 -0.39 -5.55
N GLN A 33 -11.79 -0.95 -4.37
CA GLN A 33 -12.85 -1.94 -4.11
C GLN A 33 -14.01 -1.34 -3.34
N TYR A 34 -13.78 -0.37 -2.51
CA TYR A 34 -14.83 0.17 -1.69
C TYR A 34 -14.46 1.57 -1.26
N GLU A 35 -15.42 2.45 -1.21
CA GLU A 35 -15.17 3.81 -0.80
C GLU A 35 -16.17 4.23 0.25
N HIS A 36 -15.71 4.89 1.28
CA HIS A 36 -16.53 5.41 2.34
C HIS A 36 -16.07 6.85 2.53
N PRO A 37 -16.89 7.74 3.05
CA PRO A 37 -16.46 9.12 3.22
C PRO A 37 -15.15 9.28 3.96
N ASN A 38 -14.83 8.34 4.85
CA ASN A 38 -13.63 8.46 5.63
C ASN A 38 -12.51 7.53 5.18
N GLY A 39 -12.66 6.83 4.10
CA GLY A 39 -11.59 5.95 3.68
C GLY A 39 -11.87 5.20 2.41
N LYS A 40 -10.86 4.54 1.88
CA LYS A 40 -10.97 3.78 0.66
C LYS A 40 -10.23 2.48 0.82
N LEU A 41 -10.74 1.43 0.24
CA LEU A 41 -10.11 0.13 0.27
C LEU A 41 -9.68 -0.24 -1.13
N TYR A 42 -8.41 -0.54 -1.30
CA TYR A 42 -7.87 -0.93 -2.59
C TYR A 42 -7.36 -2.36 -2.53
N GLN A 43 -7.33 -3.00 -3.66
CA GLN A 43 -6.76 -4.33 -3.77
C GLN A 43 -5.79 -4.32 -4.93
N GLY A 44 -4.65 -4.94 -4.78
CA GLY A 44 -3.67 -5.04 -5.85
C GLY A 44 -2.27 -4.99 -5.33
N ASN A 45 -1.36 -4.52 -6.16
CA ASN A 45 0.04 -4.47 -5.81
C ASN A 45 0.27 -3.26 -4.92
N SER A 46 0.70 -3.50 -3.69
CA SER A 46 0.85 -2.42 -2.73
C SER A 46 1.96 -1.45 -3.08
N ILE A 47 3.00 -1.90 -3.76
CA ILE A 47 4.07 -1.00 -4.13
C ILE A 47 3.57 -0.02 -5.19
N ASP A 48 2.77 -0.51 -6.14
CA ASP A 48 2.21 0.37 -7.15
C ASP A 48 1.27 1.39 -6.49
N TRP A 49 0.50 0.92 -5.50
CA TRP A 49 -0.41 1.81 -4.81
C TRP A 49 0.36 2.88 -4.03
N LEU A 50 1.40 2.47 -3.30
CA LEU A 50 2.19 3.43 -2.55
C LEU A 50 2.85 4.45 -3.47
N THR A 51 3.30 4.00 -4.63
CA THR A 51 3.94 4.90 -5.57
C THR A 51 2.98 5.99 -6.06
N SER A 52 1.70 5.69 -6.04
CA SER A 52 0.72 6.66 -6.51
C SER A 52 0.41 7.76 -5.48
N LEU A 53 0.87 7.60 -4.25
CA LEU A 53 0.59 8.58 -3.22
C LEU A 53 1.64 9.68 -3.21
N ASP A 54 1.26 10.85 -2.74
CA ASP A 54 2.17 11.97 -2.71
C ASP A 54 3.18 11.84 -1.58
N ASP A 55 4.29 12.52 -1.71
CA ASP A 55 5.32 12.54 -0.66
C ASP A 55 4.73 13.18 0.58
N ALA A 56 5.12 12.69 1.72
CA ALA A 56 4.76 13.29 3.00
C ALA A 56 3.27 13.56 3.12
N SER A 57 2.45 12.60 2.76
CA SER A 57 1.01 12.78 2.77
C SER A 57 0.30 11.90 3.78
N VAL A 58 1.02 11.00 4.44
CA VAL A 58 0.39 10.01 5.30
C VAL A 58 0.90 10.15 6.74
N ASP A 59 0.00 10.02 7.69
CA ASP A 59 0.36 10.16 9.10
C ASP A 59 0.75 8.84 9.73
N LEU A 60 0.18 7.75 9.29
CA LEU A 60 0.46 6.45 9.89
C LEU A 60 0.33 5.36 8.86
N VAL A 61 1.27 4.45 8.84
CA VAL A 61 1.16 3.26 8.01
C VAL A 61 1.20 2.05 8.95
N PHE A 62 0.23 1.15 8.79
CA PHE A 62 0.22 -0.06 9.55
C PHE A 62 0.30 -1.18 8.52
N ALA A 63 1.36 -1.92 8.50
CA ALA A 63 1.62 -2.89 7.46
C ALA A 63 1.70 -4.30 8.00
N ASP A 64 1.13 -5.23 7.26
CA ASP A 64 1.19 -6.64 7.61
C ASP A 64 1.69 -7.38 6.38
N PRO A 65 2.97 -7.31 6.08
CA PRO A 65 3.49 -7.87 4.84
C PRO A 65 3.69 -9.37 4.93
N PRO A 66 3.91 -10.04 3.82
CA PRO A 66 4.23 -11.45 3.86
C PRO A 66 5.55 -11.65 4.59
N TYR A 67 5.68 -12.76 5.29
CA TYR A 67 6.83 -13.01 6.12
C TYR A 67 7.82 -13.98 5.49
N ASN A 68 7.54 -14.48 4.31
CA ASN A 68 8.38 -15.44 3.59
C ASN A 68 8.48 -16.76 4.34
N ILE A 69 7.39 -17.19 4.96
CA ILE A 69 7.39 -18.46 5.65
C ILE A 69 6.65 -19.52 4.84
N LYS A 70 6.34 -19.16 3.61
CA LYS A 70 5.78 -20.11 2.64
C LYS A 70 4.45 -20.73 2.99
N LYS A 71 3.60 -19.97 3.63
CA LYS A 71 2.29 -20.45 3.92
C LYS A 71 1.38 -20.41 2.74
N ALA A 72 1.65 -19.56 1.75
CA ALA A 72 0.82 -19.43 0.58
C ALA A 72 1.69 -18.87 -0.52
N ASP A 73 1.18 -18.90 -1.76
CA ASP A 73 1.98 -18.41 -2.87
C ASP A 73 2.42 -16.99 -2.70
N TRP A 74 1.55 -16.14 -2.18
CA TRP A 74 1.90 -14.75 -2.03
C TRP A 74 2.93 -14.53 -0.92
N ASP A 75 3.16 -15.56 -0.09
CA ASP A 75 4.11 -15.46 0.99
C ASP A 75 5.37 -16.24 0.65
N SER A 76 5.65 -16.51 -0.61
CA SER A 76 6.82 -17.25 -1.02
C SER A 76 7.65 -16.42 -1.96
N PHE A 77 8.97 -16.42 -1.76
CA PHE A 77 9.87 -15.69 -2.62
C PHE A 77 10.95 -16.66 -3.10
N GLU A 78 11.55 -16.35 -4.23
CA GLU A 78 12.53 -17.25 -4.80
C GLU A 78 13.74 -17.41 -3.92
N SER A 79 14.13 -16.38 -3.22
CA SER A 79 15.30 -16.47 -2.37
C SER A 79 15.18 -15.44 -1.28
N GLN A 80 16.04 -15.52 -0.30
CA GLN A 80 16.04 -14.56 0.77
C GLN A 80 16.44 -13.20 0.23
N GLU A 81 17.36 -13.15 -0.71
CA GLU A 81 17.77 -11.91 -1.31
C GLU A 81 16.61 -11.26 -2.06
N HIS A 82 15.79 -12.07 -2.71
CA HIS A 82 14.66 -11.56 -3.45
C HIS A 82 13.65 -10.95 -2.46
N TYR A 83 13.43 -11.62 -1.34
CA TYR A 83 12.52 -11.15 -0.33
C TYR A 83 13.00 -9.82 0.25
N ILE A 84 14.31 -9.70 0.52
CA ILE A 84 14.86 -8.49 1.06
C ILE A 84 14.75 -7.35 0.06
N ALA A 85 15.04 -7.63 -1.21
CA ALA A 85 14.95 -6.59 -2.24
C ALA A 85 13.52 -6.09 -2.37
N TRP A 86 12.56 -7.00 -2.32
CA TRP A 86 11.17 -6.61 -2.41
C TRP A 86 10.78 -5.77 -1.18
N SER A 87 11.25 -6.19 0.00
CA SER A 87 10.91 -5.48 1.21
C SER A 87 11.46 -4.06 1.21
N ILE A 88 12.66 -3.89 0.68
CA ILE A 88 13.25 -2.57 0.60
C ILE A 88 12.40 -1.66 -0.28
N GLN A 89 11.81 -2.21 -1.33
CA GLN A 89 10.99 -1.39 -2.20
C GLN A 89 9.78 -0.81 -1.48
N TRP A 90 9.05 -1.64 -0.76
CA TRP A 90 7.84 -1.12 -0.13
C TRP A 90 8.19 -0.24 1.07
N ILE A 91 9.26 -0.57 1.78
CA ILE A 91 9.66 0.24 2.92
C ILE A 91 10.14 1.61 2.45
N SER A 92 10.83 1.66 1.33
CA SER A 92 11.29 2.93 0.79
C SER A 92 10.11 3.80 0.40
N GLN A 93 9.10 3.22 -0.23
CA GLN A 93 7.94 3.99 -0.61
C GLN A 93 7.16 4.45 0.62
N THR A 94 7.10 3.62 1.66
CA THR A 94 6.44 3.99 2.88
C THR A 94 7.16 5.20 3.51
N SER A 95 8.48 5.17 3.50
CA SER A 95 9.24 6.27 4.06
C SER A 95 8.96 7.57 3.30
N ARG A 96 8.84 7.47 1.99
CA ARG A 96 8.59 8.65 1.17
C ARG A 96 7.23 9.27 1.46
N VAL A 97 6.20 8.45 1.59
CA VAL A 97 4.86 8.97 1.78
C VAL A 97 4.57 9.41 3.20
N LEU A 98 5.33 8.95 4.18
CA LEU A 98 5.08 9.35 5.55
C LEU A 98 5.55 10.78 5.80
N LYS A 99 4.76 11.51 6.56
CA LYS A 99 5.16 12.84 6.97
C LYS A 99 6.30 12.71 7.96
N PRO A 100 7.07 13.77 8.18
CA PRO A 100 8.17 13.73 9.14
C PRO A 100 7.73 13.29 10.54
N THR A 101 6.47 13.55 10.90
CA THR A 101 5.98 13.16 12.21
C THR A 101 5.22 11.87 12.15
N GLY A 102 5.21 11.20 11.03
CA GLY A 102 4.43 9.97 10.87
C GLY A 102 5.13 8.77 11.43
N SER A 103 4.43 7.66 11.50
CA SER A 103 5.00 6.43 12.00
C SER A 103 4.63 5.24 11.18
N LEU A 104 5.49 4.23 11.20
CA LEU A 104 5.24 2.97 10.53
C LEU A 104 5.23 1.88 11.57
N ASN A 105 4.16 1.11 11.59
CA ASN A 105 4.07 -0.04 12.45
C ASN A 105 3.97 -1.26 11.57
N VAL A 106 4.80 -2.25 11.81
CA VAL A 106 4.83 -3.43 10.98
C VAL A 106 4.54 -4.65 11.83
N CYS A 107 3.61 -5.47 11.40
CA CYS A 107 3.34 -6.71 12.08
C CYS A 107 4.38 -7.70 11.62
N CYS A 108 4.94 -8.47 12.55
CA CYS A 108 5.84 -9.53 12.15
C CYS A 108 5.69 -10.67 13.11
N CYS A 109 6.02 -11.86 12.68
CA CYS A 109 5.82 -13.01 13.54
C CYS A 109 7.03 -13.34 14.36
#